data_47bddb9e7bbf7e4ac3d7e36ca99d640d
#
_entry.id   47bddb9e7bbf7e4ac3d7e36ca99d640d
#
_cell.length_a   1.000
_cell.length_b   1.000
_cell.length_c   1.000
_cell.angle_alpha   90.00
_cell.angle_beta   90.00
_cell.angle_gamma   90.00
#
_symmetry.space_group_name_H-M   'P 1'
#
loop_
_entity.id
_entity.type
_entity.pdbx_description
1 polymer ?
#
loop_
_entity_poly.entity_id
_entity_poly.type
_entity_poly.pdbx_seq_one_letter_code
_entity_poly.pdbx_strand_id
1 'polypeptide(L)'
;MHCNMSLFDAEGNNAFFDPNDPKGMQLSEIAYHFLGGLIKHAYNYTAIMNPTVNSYKRLVPGYEAPVYIAWAGRNRSPLVRVPASRGMGTRLELRSVDPMANPYVPCSLA
;
A
#
# COMPACT_ATOMS: atom_id res chain seq x y z
N MET A 1 -11.15 3.11 -3.84
CA MET A 1 -10.93 2.13 -2.75
C MET A 1 -9.45 2.08 -2.42
N HIS A 2 -9.11 1.82 -1.18
CA HIS A 2 -7.72 1.65 -0.77
C HIS A 2 -7.58 0.31 -0.04
N CYS A 3 -6.47 -0.38 -0.28
CA CYS A 3 -6.18 -1.66 0.37
C CYS A 3 -5.15 -1.43 1.47
N ASN A 4 -5.56 -1.64 2.71
CA ASN A 4 -4.69 -1.57 3.87
C ASN A 4 -4.20 -2.97 4.23
N MET A 5 -2.90 -3.12 4.43
CA MET A 5 -2.25 -4.42 4.64
C MET A 5 -1.31 -4.37 5.82
N SER A 6 -1.35 -5.40 6.65
CA SER A 6 -0.39 -5.64 7.72
C SER A 6 -0.09 -7.12 7.83
N LEU A 7 1.05 -7.45 8.41
CA LEU A 7 1.42 -8.84 8.71
C LEU A 7 1.64 -9.00 10.20
N PHE A 8 1.18 -10.12 10.72
CA PHE A 8 1.39 -10.51 12.11
C PHE A 8 2.12 -11.85 12.15
N ASP A 9 2.97 -12.01 13.15
CA ASP A 9 3.61 -13.31 13.40
C ASP A 9 2.66 -14.26 14.12
N ALA A 10 3.12 -15.51 14.34
CA ALA A 10 2.33 -16.53 15.03
C ALA A 10 2.02 -16.18 16.49
N GLU A 11 2.75 -15.24 17.07
CA GLU A 11 2.60 -14.79 18.47
C GLU A 11 1.66 -13.58 18.57
N GLY A 12 1.14 -13.08 17.45
CA GLY A 12 0.24 -11.94 17.41
C GLY A 12 0.92 -10.58 17.40
N ASN A 13 2.24 -10.51 17.20
CA ASN A 13 2.96 -9.26 17.07
C ASN A 13 2.92 -8.76 15.61
N ASN A 14 2.81 -7.44 15.46
CA ASN A 14 2.81 -6.83 14.12
C ASN A 14 4.22 -6.91 13.51
N ALA A 15 4.35 -7.69 12.43
CA ALA A 15 5.63 -7.91 11.77
C ALA A 15 6.14 -6.70 10.98
N PHE A 16 5.30 -5.69 10.74
CA PHE A 16 5.70 -4.44 10.07
C PHE A 16 6.28 -3.40 11.01
N PHE A 17 6.09 -3.55 12.31
CA PHE A 17 6.55 -2.57 13.29
C PHE A 17 7.95 -2.89 13.80
N ASP A 18 8.84 -1.87 13.78
CA ASP A 18 10.15 -1.91 14.41
C ASP A 18 10.45 -0.55 15.04
N PRO A 19 10.44 -0.43 16.37
CA PRO A 19 10.68 0.85 17.06
C PRO A 19 12.13 1.35 16.89
N ASN A 20 13.07 0.47 16.52
CA ASN A 20 14.49 0.78 16.35
C ASN A 20 14.90 0.94 14.89
N ASP A 21 13.96 1.24 14.00
CA ASP A 21 14.23 1.44 12.57
C ASP A 21 15.27 2.56 12.36
N PRO A 22 16.43 2.26 11.74
CA PRO A 22 17.44 3.27 11.48
C PRO A 22 17.01 4.35 10.50
N LYS A 23 15.99 4.09 9.69
CA LYS A 23 15.41 5.06 8.74
C LYS A 23 14.37 5.99 9.38
N GLY A 24 14.05 5.81 10.66
CA GLY A 24 13.16 6.68 11.42
C GLY A 24 11.66 6.55 11.14
N MET A 25 11.24 5.58 10.33
CA MET A 25 9.81 5.33 10.01
C MET A 25 9.16 4.33 10.95
N GLN A 26 9.92 3.69 11.82
CA GLN A 26 9.47 2.62 12.71
C GLN A 26 8.87 1.43 11.96
N LEU A 27 9.41 1.13 10.78
CA LEU A 27 9.04 0.00 9.94
C LEU A 27 10.12 -1.08 10.01
N SER A 28 9.70 -2.34 10.06
CA SER A 28 10.64 -3.47 10.02
C SER A 28 11.24 -3.64 8.62
N GLU A 29 12.31 -4.41 8.53
CA GLU A 29 12.89 -4.80 7.25
C GLU A 29 11.87 -5.53 6.36
N ILE A 30 11.02 -6.37 6.96
CA ILE A 30 9.92 -7.05 6.25
C ILE A 30 8.97 -6.03 5.62
N ALA A 31 8.62 -4.97 6.34
CA ALA A 31 7.76 -3.91 5.82
C ALA A 31 8.38 -3.19 4.62
N TYR A 32 9.68 -2.88 4.68
CA TYR A 32 10.39 -2.26 3.55
C TYR A 32 10.48 -3.19 2.35
N HIS A 33 10.71 -4.49 2.55
CA HIS A 33 10.72 -5.46 1.46
C HIS A 33 9.35 -5.60 0.81
N PHE A 34 8.29 -5.65 1.61
CA PHE A 34 6.92 -5.70 1.11
C PHE A 34 6.57 -4.44 0.30
N LEU A 35 6.92 -3.27 0.83
CA LEU A 35 6.75 -1.98 0.15
C LEU A 35 7.50 -1.94 -1.19
N GLY A 36 8.75 -2.39 -1.21
CA GLY A 36 9.55 -2.50 -2.42
C GLY A 36 8.91 -3.41 -3.48
N GLY A 37 8.33 -4.53 -3.04
CA GLY A 37 7.60 -5.44 -3.92
C GLY A 37 6.36 -4.79 -4.54
N LEU A 38 5.59 -4.04 -3.77
CA LEU A 38 4.43 -3.31 -4.27
C LEU A 38 4.83 -2.29 -5.35
N ILE A 39 5.89 -1.53 -5.11
CA ILE A 39 6.39 -0.54 -6.07
C ILE A 39 6.94 -1.22 -7.34
N LYS A 40 7.74 -2.27 -7.18
CA LYS A 40 8.36 -3.00 -8.29
C LYS A 40 7.34 -3.58 -9.26
N HIS A 41 6.24 -4.12 -8.75
CA HIS A 41 5.23 -4.82 -9.53
C HIS A 41 4.00 -3.97 -9.87
N ALA A 42 4.05 -2.65 -9.65
CA ALA A 42 2.91 -1.76 -9.84
C ALA A 42 2.28 -1.85 -11.23
N TYR A 43 3.09 -1.88 -12.28
CA TYR A 43 2.58 -2.02 -13.65
C TYR A 43 1.89 -3.36 -13.90
N ASN A 44 2.39 -4.43 -13.27
CA ASN A 44 1.89 -5.78 -13.50
C ASN A 44 0.49 -5.99 -12.89
N TYR A 45 0.21 -5.45 -11.71
CA TYR A 45 -1.08 -5.65 -11.05
C TYR A 45 -2.11 -4.56 -11.34
N THR A 46 -1.72 -3.40 -11.86
CA THR A 46 -2.63 -2.27 -12.06
C THR A 46 -3.79 -2.62 -12.99
N ALA A 47 -3.54 -3.35 -14.07
CA ALA A 47 -4.59 -3.76 -15.02
C ALA A 47 -5.69 -4.60 -14.37
N ILE A 48 -5.33 -5.43 -13.38
CA ILE A 48 -6.28 -6.31 -12.68
C ILE A 48 -6.99 -5.54 -11.56
N MET A 49 -6.28 -4.68 -10.85
CA MET A 49 -6.84 -3.86 -9.77
C MET A 49 -7.67 -2.67 -10.28
N ASN A 50 -7.51 -2.30 -11.54
CA ASN A 50 -8.24 -1.21 -12.20
C ASN A 50 -8.84 -1.72 -13.52
N PRO A 51 -9.93 -2.52 -13.46
CA PRO A 51 -10.39 -3.33 -14.59
C PRO A 51 -11.20 -2.58 -15.64
N THR A 52 -11.63 -1.34 -15.39
CA THR A 52 -12.49 -0.59 -16.31
C THR A 52 -11.80 0.66 -16.85
N VAL A 53 -12.31 1.21 -17.95
CA VAL A 53 -11.84 2.51 -18.47
C VAL A 53 -12.02 3.62 -17.45
N ASN A 54 -13.12 3.62 -16.72
CA ASN A 54 -13.38 4.58 -15.64
C ASN A 54 -12.40 4.47 -14.47
N SER A 55 -11.81 3.31 -14.24
CA SER A 55 -10.75 3.14 -13.24
C SER A 55 -9.58 4.10 -13.48
N TYR A 56 -9.17 4.26 -14.73
CA TYR A 56 -8.05 5.13 -15.12
C TYR A 56 -8.43 6.62 -15.13
N LYS A 57 -9.70 6.95 -15.31
CA LYS A 57 -10.19 8.33 -15.16
C LYS A 57 -10.08 8.84 -13.73
N ARG A 58 -10.08 7.95 -12.75
CA ARG A 58 -9.85 8.28 -11.34
C ARG A 58 -8.39 8.64 -11.06
N LEU A 59 -7.44 8.05 -11.81
CA LEU A 59 -5.99 8.22 -11.59
C LEU A 59 -5.47 9.51 -12.22
N VAL A 60 -5.95 10.65 -11.72
CA VAL A 60 -5.61 11.99 -12.22
C VAL A 60 -5.08 12.89 -11.09
N PRO A 61 -4.21 13.87 -11.41
CA PRO A 61 -3.70 14.80 -10.41
C PRO A 61 -4.80 15.62 -9.72
N GLY A 62 -4.57 15.98 -8.46
CA GLY A 62 -5.46 16.86 -7.70
C GLY A 62 -6.60 16.18 -6.96
N TYR A 63 -6.74 14.86 -7.08
CA TYR A 63 -7.73 14.07 -6.36
C TYR A 63 -7.06 13.04 -5.45
N GLU A 64 -7.85 12.20 -4.78
CA GLU A 64 -7.33 11.25 -3.79
C GLU A 64 -6.56 10.07 -4.40
N ALA A 65 -6.74 9.79 -5.69
CA ALA A 65 -6.09 8.66 -6.34
C ALA A 65 -4.62 8.97 -6.68
N PRO A 66 -3.72 7.98 -6.59
CA PRO A 66 -2.31 8.18 -6.89
C PRO A 66 -2.06 8.27 -8.38
N VAL A 67 -1.10 9.12 -8.77
CA VAL A 67 -0.61 9.24 -10.17
C VAL A 67 0.88 8.92 -10.30
N TYR A 68 1.58 8.76 -9.19
CA TYR A 68 3.02 8.44 -9.15
C TYR A 68 3.26 7.08 -8.51
N ILE A 69 4.16 6.30 -9.10
CA ILE A 69 4.64 5.05 -8.53
C ILE A 69 5.74 5.40 -7.52
N ALA A 70 5.32 5.69 -6.30
CA ALA A 70 6.18 6.11 -5.20
C ALA A 70 5.53 5.74 -3.87
N TRP A 71 6.27 5.96 -2.78
CA TRP A 71 5.73 5.79 -1.43
C TRP A 71 6.10 6.98 -0.54
N ALA A 72 5.32 7.21 0.49
CA ALA A 72 5.64 8.23 1.49
C ALA A 72 4.92 7.94 2.82
N GLY A 73 5.47 8.49 3.89
CA GLY A 73 4.80 8.55 5.18
C GLY A 73 3.81 9.71 5.19
N ARG A 74 2.57 9.44 5.57
CA ARG A 74 1.49 10.42 5.80
C ARG A 74 0.96 11.14 4.54
N ASN A 75 1.75 11.32 3.50
CA ASN A 75 1.33 11.97 2.28
C ASN A 75 0.28 11.13 1.53
N ARG A 76 -0.73 11.76 0.94
CA ARG A 76 -1.82 11.11 0.20
C ARG A 76 -1.61 11.09 -1.32
N SER A 77 -0.49 11.59 -1.82
CA SER A 77 -0.22 11.63 -3.26
C SER A 77 0.38 10.36 -3.84
N PRO A 78 1.23 9.58 -3.13
CA PRO A 78 1.90 8.43 -3.72
C PRO A 78 1.01 7.19 -3.81
N LEU A 79 1.47 6.18 -4.58
CA LEU A 79 0.83 4.89 -4.74
C LEU A 79 0.66 4.15 -3.41
N VAL A 80 1.72 4.12 -2.60
CA VAL A 80 1.70 3.48 -1.29
C VAL A 80 1.92 4.52 -0.20
N ARG A 81 1.00 4.57 0.75
CA ARG A 81 1.11 5.42 1.92
C ARG A 81 1.43 4.59 3.16
N VAL A 82 2.27 5.12 4.02
CA VAL A 82 2.49 4.58 5.37
C VAL A 82 1.69 5.46 6.34
N PRO A 83 0.54 4.98 6.86
CA PRO A 83 -0.25 5.75 7.83
C PRO A 83 0.53 6.06 9.10
N ALA A 84 0.09 7.08 9.84
CA ALA A 84 0.78 7.53 11.05
C ALA A 84 0.73 6.53 12.22
N SER A 85 -0.22 5.60 12.20
CA SER A 85 -0.38 4.59 13.25
C SER A 85 0.84 3.68 13.32
N ARG A 86 1.29 3.39 14.54
CA ARG A 86 2.42 2.50 14.82
C ARG A 86 2.02 1.46 15.88
N GLY A 87 2.92 0.55 16.19
CA GLY A 87 2.65 -0.58 17.08
C GLY A 87 1.75 -1.59 16.39
N MET A 88 0.65 -1.96 17.01
CA MET A 88 -0.32 -2.92 16.43
C MET A 88 -1.04 -2.37 15.19
N GLY A 89 -1.09 -1.07 15.02
CA GLY A 89 -1.73 -0.42 13.86
C GLY A 89 -0.79 -0.13 12.69
N THR A 90 0.46 -0.55 12.74
CA THR A 90 1.42 -0.34 11.65
C THR A 90 0.98 -1.10 10.40
N ARG A 91 0.85 -0.38 9.29
CA ARG A 91 0.35 -0.95 8.04
C ARG A 91 0.83 -0.17 6.83
N LEU A 92 0.65 -0.76 5.66
CA LEU A 92 0.83 -0.11 4.36
C LEU A 92 -0.53 0.05 3.69
N GLU A 93 -0.74 1.16 3.01
CA GLU A 93 -1.97 1.45 2.28
C GLU A 93 -1.67 1.57 0.79
N LEU A 94 -2.16 0.61 0.00
CA LEU A 94 -2.11 0.67 -1.46
C LEU A 94 -3.32 1.44 -1.96
N ARG A 95 -3.09 2.54 -2.69
CA ARG A 95 -4.11 3.55 -2.98
C ARG A 95 -4.68 3.50 -4.39
N SER A 96 -4.14 2.66 -5.27
CA SER A 96 -4.56 2.59 -6.69
C SER A 96 -5.75 1.67 -6.95
N VAL A 97 -6.18 0.86 -5.99
CA VAL A 97 -7.24 -0.14 -6.18
C VAL A 97 -8.57 0.54 -6.48
N ASP A 98 -9.24 0.09 -7.55
CA ASP A 98 -10.54 0.62 -7.97
C ASP A 98 -11.69 -0.08 -7.26
N PRO A 99 -12.77 0.64 -6.85
CA PRO A 99 -13.94 0.01 -6.25
C PRO A 99 -14.64 -1.04 -7.13
N MET A 100 -14.45 -0.98 -8.44
CA MET A 100 -15.00 -1.97 -9.38
C MET A 100 -14.17 -3.26 -9.47
N ALA A 101 -13.00 -3.31 -8.85
CA ALA A 101 -12.20 -4.52 -8.81
C ALA A 101 -12.89 -5.59 -7.96
N ASN A 102 -12.72 -6.86 -8.36
CA ASN A 102 -13.13 -7.98 -7.50
C ASN A 102 -12.20 -7.99 -6.27
N PRO A 103 -12.72 -7.82 -5.04
CA PRO A 103 -11.87 -7.64 -3.87
C PRO A 103 -10.98 -8.85 -3.54
N TYR A 104 -11.36 -10.04 -3.96
CA TYR A 104 -10.54 -11.24 -3.75
C TYR A 104 -9.27 -11.23 -4.58
N VAL A 105 -9.31 -10.68 -5.80
CA VAL A 105 -8.15 -10.65 -6.70
C VAL A 105 -7.12 -9.62 -6.24
N PRO A 106 -7.43 -8.34 -5.98
CA PRO A 106 -6.47 -7.39 -5.44
C PRO A 106 -5.81 -7.85 -4.14
N CYS A 107 -6.58 -8.40 -3.21
CA CYS A 107 -6.03 -8.87 -1.93
C CYS A 107 -5.09 -10.07 -2.08
N SER A 108 -5.28 -10.92 -3.08
CA SER A 108 -4.38 -12.05 -3.33
C SER A 108 -3.10 -11.61 -4.07
N LEU A 109 -3.16 -10.55 -4.88
CA LEU A 109 -1.99 -10.05 -5.63
C LEU A 109 -1.09 -9.15 -4.79
N ALA A 110 -1.65 -8.50 -3.80
CA ALA A 110 -0.86 -7.68 -2.89
C ALA A 110 -0.04 -8.53 -1.95
#